data_f7ebc6f04885ab348a48cea473a0555c
#
_entry.id   f7ebc6f04885ab348a48cea473a0555c
#
_cell.length_a   1.000
_cell.length_b   1.000
_cell.length_c   1.000
_cell.angle_alpha   90.00
_cell.angle_beta   90.00
_cell.angle_gamma   90.00
#
_symmetry.space_group_name_H-M   'P 1'
#
loop_
_entity.id
_entity.type
_entity.pdbx_description
1 polymer ?
#
loop_
_entity_poly.entity_id
_entity_poly.type
_entity_poly.pdbx_seq_one_letter_code
_entity_poly.pdbx_strand_id
1 'polypeptide(L)'
;MKNMKKSKLIKKVAACLMVVVSIFAMCACKTTSDNSTGTTQNQAELTITDMIGRSVTVKPGSYKRVVCIGAGALRMYSYVGDVSLLCGVEDIDNTTLKDRPKMFDSVARPYVMAYSESFNKLPSCGVGGPNAQTAEAEKILSCDPDIVISEYEDVEKENALYEQLGVPVITLKAGVNGVFDDSFKESMELLGKIFGRENEAEQLTQYIDDQRKQITERTAGIEDKDKPSVYICGLGNWGTTNHLMTAQNYVSFNIANVKNAVTGLAKNGIQSIEEEKFTDIGASIDIMIIDAAAVKNIKPLYKNNPDMFNTCKAWNNNEVYLEMAYNAYYTNYEIALINTWYIAKTVYPELFKDVDIKEKTDEVTEAFLGKAMSDEIFSAPLSFGGYKKIDTATFFN
;
A
#
# COMPACT_ATOMS: atom_id res chain seq x y z
N MET A 1 -56.62 -26.29 9.19
CA MET A 1 -56.57 -25.17 8.23
C MET A 1 -55.32 -24.35 8.44
N LYS A 2 -54.12 -24.90 8.13
CA LYS A 2 -52.84 -24.18 8.32
C LYS A 2 -51.74 -24.68 7.38
N ASN A 3 -52.05 -25.01 6.13
CA ASN A 3 -51.06 -25.53 5.14
C ASN A 3 -51.31 -25.08 3.69
N MET A 4 -51.91 -23.89 3.47
CA MET A 4 -52.16 -23.39 2.10
C MET A 4 -51.60 -21.99 1.80
N LYS A 5 -50.64 -21.47 2.57
CA LYS A 5 -50.04 -20.13 2.29
C LYS A 5 -48.53 -20.14 1.93
N LYS A 6 -47.86 -21.30 1.87
CA LYS A 6 -46.40 -21.37 1.52
C LYS A 6 -46.11 -21.69 0.04
N SER A 7 -47.13 -22.00 -0.80
CA SER A 7 -46.85 -22.39 -2.19
C SER A 7 -46.99 -21.26 -3.23
N LYS A 8 -47.42 -20.06 -2.85
CA LYS A 8 -47.59 -18.92 -3.79
C LYS A 8 -46.40 -17.91 -3.80
N LEU A 9 -45.41 -18.06 -2.89
CA LEU A 9 -44.27 -17.18 -2.88
C LEU A 9 -43.06 -17.72 -3.71
N ILE A 10 -43.01 -19.02 -3.93
CA ILE A 10 -41.92 -19.68 -4.71
C ILE A 10 -42.13 -19.59 -6.23
N LYS A 11 -43.33 -19.23 -6.70
CA LYS A 11 -43.62 -19.11 -8.15
C LYS A 11 -43.42 -17.72 -8.74
N LYS A 12 -43.03 -16.73 -7.96
CA LYS A 12 -42.75 -15.35 -8.45
C LYS A 12 -41.29 -14.96 -8.58
N VAL A 13 -40.33 -15.82 -8.17
CA VAL A 13 -38.87 -15.58 -8.30
C VAL A 13 -38.28 -16.32 -9.51
N ALA A 14 -39.01 -17.23 -10.15
CA ALA A 14 -38.54 -18.00 -11.31
C ALA A 14 -38.91 -17.39 -12.70
N ALA A 15 -39.46 -16.17 -12.73
CA ALA A 15 -39.94 -15.57 -14.00
C ALA A 15 -39.15 -14.33 -14.45
N CYS A 16 -38.04 -13.98 -13.82
CA CYS A 16 -37.20 -12.83 -14.23
C CYS A 16 -35.78 -13.20 -14.69
N LEU A 17 -35.49 -14.50 -14.98
CA LEU A 17 -34.15 -14.93 -15.41
C LEU A 17 -34.15 -15.57 -16.82
N MET A 18 -35.06 -15.16 -17.72
CA MET A 18 -35.09 -15.71 -19.10
C MET A 18 -35.58 -14.71 -20.13
N VAL A 19 -34.94 -13.53 -20.22
CA VAL A 19 -35.05 -12.66 -21.42
C VAL A 19 -33.77 -11.81 -21.53
N VAL A 20 -32.62 -12.38 -21.78
CA VAL A 20 -31.48 -11.74 -22.45
C VAL A 20 -30.60 -12.84 -23.07
N VAL A 21 -31.15 -13.62 -24.00
CA VAL A 21 -30.35 -14.37 -24.96
C VAL A 21 -31.19 -14.49 -26.23
N SER A 22 -31.15 -13.52 -27.09
CA SER A 22 -31.52 -13.63 -28.51
C SER A 22 -31.39 -12.25 -29.16
N ILE A 23 -30.24 -11.85 -29.60
CA ILE A 23 -29.99 -11.01 -30.79
C ILE A 23 -28.47 -11.10 -31.07
N PHE A 24 -28.03 -12.22 -31.65
CA PHE A 24 -26.81 -12.27 -32.45
C PHE A 24 -27.00 -13.43 -33.46
N ALA A 25 -27.64 -13.16 -34.54
CA ALA A 25 -27.52 -13.95 -35.77
C ALA A 25 -27.86 -13.09 -36.96
N MET A 26 -27.00 -13.15 -37.93
CA MET A 26 -27.07 -12.73 -39.32
C MET A 26 -26.41 -11.41 -39.70
N CYS A 27 -25.11 -11.51 -39.95
CA CYS A 27 -24.56 -10.97 -41.19
C CYS A 27 -23.44 -11.91 -41.67
N ALA A 28 -23.85 -12.89 -42.47
CA ALA A 28 -22.91 -13.67 -43.27
C ALA A 28 -22.75 -12.94 -44.60
N CYS A 29 -21.55 -12.48 -44.90
CA CYS A 29 -21.13 -12.11 -46.24
C CYS A 29 -19.68 -12.51 -46.49
N LYS A 30 -19.56 -13.55 -47.31
CA LYS A 30 -18.52 -13.86 -48.31
C LYS A 30 -17.03 -13.73 -47.93
N THR A 31 -16.44 -14.90 -47.83
CA THR A 31 -15.04 -15.22 -48.09
C THR A 31 -14.51 -14.62 -49.38
N THR A 32 -13.48 -13.79 -49.24
CA THR A 32 -12.40 -13.70 -50.22
C THR A 32 -11.08 -13.81 -49.41
N SER A 33 -10.35 -14.86 -49.71
CA SER A 33 -8.99 -15.08 -49.22
C SER A 33 -8.08 -13.98 -49.78
N ASP A 34 -7.54 -13.16 -48.89
CA ASP A 34 -6.35 -12.37 -49.21
C ASP A 34 -5.34 -12.47 -48.06
N ASN A 35 -4.10 -12.66 -48.45
CA ASN A 35 -2.91 -12.79 -47.64
C ASN A 35 -2.84 -11.72 -46.56
N SER A 36 -2.90 -12.12 -45.28
CA SER A 36 -2.56 -11.22 -44.19
C SER A 36 -1.07 -11.08 -44.05
N THR A 37 -0.50 -10.09 -44.73
CA THR A 37 0.68 -9.37 -44.26
C THR A 37 0.32 -8.80 -42.89
N GLY A 38 1.07 -9.16 -41.84
CA GLY A 38 0.89 -8.66 -40.49
C GLY A 38 0.92 -7.13 -40.46
N THR A 39 -0.23 -6.55 -40.29
CA THR A 39 -0.39 -5.12 -40.01
C THR A 39 0.01 -4.94 -38.55
N THR A 40 1.23 -4.47 -38.31
CA THR A 40 1.61 -3.84 -37.06
C THR A 40 0.62 -2.70 -36.86
N GLN A 41 -0.37 -2.84 -35.97
CA GLN A 41 -1.21 -1.72 -35.55
C GLN A 41 -0.25 -0.70 -34.94
N ASN A 42 0.00 0.40 -35.66
CA ASN A 42 0.62 1.58 -35.09
C ASN A 42 -0.31 2.09 -34.00
N GLN A 43 -0.06 1.74 -32.75
CA GLN A 43 -0.79 2.31 -31.64
C GLN A 43 -0.57 3.82 -31.65
N ALA A 44 -1.66 4.59 -31.58
CA ALA A 44 -1.62 6.05 -31.67
C ALA A 44 -0.81 6.61 -30.49
N GLU A 45 0.07 7.54 -30.78
CA GLU A 45 0.76 8.32 -29.74
C GLU A 45 -0.24 9.16 -28.97
N LEU A 46 -0.05 9.24 -27.66
CA LEU A 46 -0.85 10.03 -26.73
C LEU A 46 0.08 10.89 -25.88
N THR A 47 -0.19 12.17 -25.79
CA THR A 47 0.46 13.04 -24.80
C THR A 47 -0.31 12.97 -23.50
N ILE A 48 0.38 12.60 -22.43
CA ILE A 48 -0.14 12.57 -21.06
C ILE A 48 0.56 13.64 -20.22
N THR A 49 -0.05 13.99 -19.10
CA THR A 49 0.62 14.75 -18.03
C THR A 49 0.95 13.77 -16.92
N ASP A 50 2.23 13.70 -16.51
CA ASP A 50 2.64 12.85 -15.39
C ASP A 50 2.38 13.55 -14.04
N MET A 51 2.67 12.86 -12.94
CA MET A 51 2.30 13.31 -11.60
C MET A 51 3.12 14.52 -11.10
N ILE A 52 4.19 14.91 -11.81
CA ILE A 52 4.95 16.15 -11.54
C ILE A 52 4.70 17.25 -12.57
N GLY A 53 3.67 17.06 -13.42
CA GLY A 53 3.18 18.08 -14.35
C GLY A 53 3.90 18.15 -15.68
N ARG A 54 4.76 17.15 -16.05
CA ARG A 54 5.44 17.10 -17.34
C ARG A 54 4.50 16.53 -18.41
N SER A 55 4.59 17.08 -19.61
CA SER A 55 3.92 16.51 -20.79
C SER A 55 4.82 15.47 -21.43
N VAL A 56 4.40 14.21 -21.45
CA VAL A 56 5.18 13.09 -21.98
C VAL A 56 4.36 12.38 -23.06
N THR A 57 4.99 12.10 -24.20
CA THR A 57 4.36 11.32 -25.29
C THR A 57 4.59 9.84 -25.05
N VAL A 58 3.50 9.07 -25.02
CA VAL A 58 3.48 7.62 -24.79
C VAL A 58 2.73 6.88 -25.90
N LYS A 59 2.93 5.57 -25.99
CA LYS A 59 2.21 4.64 -26.87
C LYS A 59 1.47 3.62 -25.98
N PRO A 60 0.27 3.91 -25.50
CA PRO A 60 -0.44 3.06 -24.55
C PRO A 60 -0.55 1.60 -25.01
N GLY A 61 -0.26 0.66 -24.07
CA GLY A 61 -0.34 -0.78 -24.33
C GLY A 61 0.76 -1.37 -25.23
N SER A 62 1.73 -0.55 -25.70
CA SER A 62 2.79 -1.03 -26.59
C SER A 62 4.06 -1.52 -25.87
N TYR A 63 4.27 -1.05 -24.65
CA TYR A 63 5.51 -1.28 -23.91
C TYR A 63 5.72 -2.75 -23.53
N LYS A 64 6.98 -3.20 -23.66
CA LYS A 64 7.38 -4.59 -23.42
C LYS A 64 8.61 -4.72 -22.53
N ARG A 65 9.30 -3.60 -22.27
CA ARG A 65 10.55 -3.57 -21.52
C ARG A 65 10.52 -2.42 -20.52
N VAL A 66 10.07 -2.71 -19.32
CA VAL A 66 9.82 -1.72 -18.26
C VAL A 66 10.94 -1.73 -17.24
N VAL A 67 11.38 -0.55 -16.83
CA VAL A 67 12.23 -0.34 -15.66
C VAL A 67 11.50 0.59 -14.70
N CYS A 68 11.55 0.26 -13.41
CA CYS A 68 11.02 1.10 -12.32
C CYS A 68 12.16 1.57 -11.44
N ILE A 69 12.21 2.87 -11.12
CA ILE A 69 13.28 3.49 -10.34
C ILE A 69 12.73 4.39 -9.24
N GLY A 70 13.47 4.46 -8.14
CA GLY A 70 13.08 5.25 -6.98
C GLY A 70 12.14 4.54 -6.03
N ALA A 71 12.01 5.12 -4.84
CA ALA A 71 11.31 4.49 -3.72
C ALA A 71 9.80 4.39 -3.97
N GLY A 72 9.28 3.21 -4.27
CA GLY A 72 7.85 2.95 -4.46
C GLY A 72 7.42 2.72 -5.90
N ALA A 73 8.18 3.14 -6.91
CA ALA A 73 7.80 2.96 -8.32
C ALA A 73 7.54 1.50 -8.69
N LEU A 74 8.46 0.59 -8.35
CA LEU A 74 8.29 -0.84 -8.61
C LEU A 74 7.09 -1.43 -7.84
N ARG A 75 6.86 -0.97 -6.61
CA ARG A 75 5.70 -1.38 -5.81
C ARG A 75 4.40 -0.98 -6.49
N MET A 76 4.23 0.30 -6.86
CA MET A 76 3.03 0.80 -7.52
C MET A 76 2.82 0.14 -8.89
N TYR A 77 3.90 -0.06 -9.64
CA TYR A 77 3.84 -0.82 -10.89
C TYR A 77 3.34 -2.27 -10.66
N SER A 78 3.79 -2.92 -9.60
CA SER A 78 3.41 -4.30 -9.28
C SER A 78 1.92 -4.49 -8.96
N TYR A 79 1.19 -3.42 -8.63
CA TYR A 79 -0.24 -3.49 -8.34
C TYR A 79 -1.12 -3.49 -9.61
N VAL A 80 -0.69 -2.81 -10.66
CA VAL A 80 -1.47 -2.63 -11.88
C VAL A 80 -0.75 -3.21 -13.09
N GLY A 81 0.57 -3.06 -13.16
CA GLY A 81 1.40 -3.48 -14.29
C GLY A 81 1.56 -5.00 -14.41
N ASP A 82 2.17 -5.42 -15.50
CA ASP A 82 2.57 -6.80 -15.72
C ASP A 82 4.06 -6.96 -15.38
N VAL A 83 4.36 -7.59 -14.25
CA VAL A 83 5.74 -7.80 -13.78
C VAL A 83 6.59 -8.63 -14.75
N SER A 84 5.98 -9.36 -15.67
CA SER A 84 6.72 -10.09 -16.73
C SER A 84 7.35 -9.18 -17.78
N LEU A 85 6.92 -7.92 -17.85
CA LEU A 85 7.49 -6.90 -18.74
C LEU A 85 8.71 -6.19 -18.16
N LEU A 86 9.03 -6.42 -16.89
CA LEU A 86 10.23 -5.84 -16.27
C LEU A 86 11.49 -6.38 -16.95
N CYS A 87 12.41 -5.48 -17.29
CA CYS A 87 13.70 -5.83 -17.91
C CYS A 87 14.90 -5.45 -17.03
N GLY A 88 14.69 -4.78 -15.91
CA GLY A 88 15.66 -4.44 -14.90
C GLY A 88 15.00 -4.15 -13.56
N VAL A 89 15.75 -4.30 -12.47
CA VAL A 89 15.30 -4.02 -11.11
C VAL A 89 16.41 -3.32 -10.32
N GLU A 90 16.04 -2.43 -9.41
CA GLU A 90 17.01 -1.84 -8.47
C GLU A 90 17.56 -2.91 -7.52
N ASP A 91 18.86 -2.83 -7.19
CA ASP A 91 19.56 -3.82 -6.36
C ASP A 91 18.87 -4.06 -5.01
N ILE A 92 18.25 -3.02 -4.42
CA ILE A 92 17.52 -3.12 -3.15
C ILE A 92 16.36 -4.13 -3.20
N ASP A 93 15.80 -4.37 -4.37
CA ASP A 93 14.65 -5.27 -4.58
C ASP A 93 15.07 -6.66 -5.09
N ASN A 94 16.35 -6.84 -5.46
CA ASN A 94 16.92 -8.15 -5.80
C ASN A 94 17.53 -8.81 -4.56
N THR A 95 16.82 -9.75 -3.96
CA THR A 95 17.21 -10.38 -2.67
C THR A 95 18.44 -11.29 -2.75
N THR A 96 18.93 -11.63 -3.95
CA THR A 96 20.07 -12.55 -4.15
C THR A 96 21.41 -11.85 -4.23
N LEU A 97 21.45 -10.55 -4.51
CA LEU A 97 22.70 -9.79 -4.63
C LEU A 97 23.37 -9.63 -3.26
N LYS A 98 24.69 -9.88 -3.20
CA LYS A 98 25.46 -9.81 -1.93
C LYS A 98 25.68 -8.39 -1.44
N ASP A 99 25.97 -7.48 -2.36
CA ASP A 99 26.41 -6.11 -2.07
C ASP A 99 25.30 -5.07 -2.26
N ARG A 100 24.03 -5.48 -2.15
CA ARG A 100 22.87 -4.61 -2.20
C ARG A 100 22.54 -3.94 -0.86
N PRO A 101 21.75 -2.87 -0.83
CA PRO A 101 21.18 -2.35 0.40
C PRO A 101 20.26 -3.39 1.06
N LYS A 102 20.54 -3.73 2.35
CA LYS A 102 19.81 -4.79 3.10
C LYS A 102 18.96 -4.24 4.25
N MET A 103 18.88 -2.94 4.35
CA MET A 103 18.24 -2.26 5.48
C MET A 103 16.75 -2.66 5.67
N PHE A 104 16.06 -3.11 4.62
CA PHE A 104 14.65 -3.50 4.68
C PHE A 104 14.41 -5.01 4.72
N ASP A 105 15.46 -5.85 4.82
CA ASP A 105 15.29 -7.32 4.74
C ASP A 105 14.50 -7.92 5.90
N SER A 106 14.45 -7.23 7.03
CA SER A 106 13.70 -7.67 8.20
C SER A 106 12.25 -7.17 8.24
N VAL A 107 11.86 -6.26 7.33
CA VAL A 107 10.51 -5.70 7.24
C VAL A 107 9.78 -6.37 6.08
N ALA A 108 8.51 -6.70 6.28
CA ALA A 108 7.69 -7.19 5.19
C ALA A 108 7.57 -6.13 4.10
N ARG A 109 7.97 -6.48 2.87
CA ARG A 109 7.72 -5.72 1.64
C ARG A 109 6.93 -6.63 0.71
N PRO A 110 5.59 -6.62 0.78
CA PRO A 110 4.77 -7.65 0.13
C PRO A 110 5.02 -7.78 -1.37
N TYR A 111 5.21 -6.66 -2.10
CA TYR A 111 5.53 -6.72 -3.53
C TYR A 111 6.84 -7.48 -3.83
N VAL A 112 7.88 -7.31 -3.02
CA VAL A 112 9.14 -8.07 -3.16
C VAL A 112 8.90 -9.53 -2.82
N MET A 113 8.17 -9.82 -1.74
CA MET A 113 7.86 -11.20 -1.33
C MET A 113 7.03 -11.92 -2.41
N ALA A 114 6.06 -11.23 -3.01
CA ALA A 114 5.21 -11.78 -4.07
C ALA A 114 5.96 -12.12 -5.35
N TYR A 115 6.96 -11.31 -5.72
CA TYR A 115 7.61 -11.37 -7.04
C TYR A 115 9.13 -11.56 -6.99
N SER A 116 9.71 -11.90 -5.83
CA SER A 116 11.16 -12.11 -5.67
C SER A 116 11.75 -13.08 -6.69
N GLU A 117 11.03 -14.16 -7.03
CA GLU A 117 11.51 -15.12 -8.04
C GLU A 117 11.72 -14.48 -9.42
N SER A 118 10.88 -13.51 -9.80
CA SER A 118 11.02 -12.74 -11.03
C SER A 118 12.11 -11.68 -10.89
N PHE A 119 12.07 -10.87 -9.83
CA PHE A 119 13.03 -9.78 -9.61
C PHE A 119 14.47 -10.27 -9.51
N ASN A 120 14.70 -11.40 -8.84
CA ASN A 120 16.03 -11.98 -8.67
C ASN A 120 16.72 -12.47 -9.95
N LYS A 121 15.98 -12.57 -11.06
CA LYS A 121 16.50 -12.97 -12.38
C LYS A 121 16.86 -11.77 -13.27
N LEU A 122 16.46 -10.56 -12.86
CA LEU A 122 16.63 -9.36 -13.67
C LEU A 122 18.00 -8.69 -13.44
N PRO A 123 18.58 -8.04 -14.47
CA PRO A 123 19.78 -7.24 -14.29
C PRO A 123 19.51 -6.02 -13.40
N SER A 124 20.58 -5.47 -12.83
CA SER A 124 20.53 -4.22 -12.07
C SER A 124 20.28 -3.03 -12.98
N CYS A 125 19.28 -2.22 -12.64
CA CYS A 125 19.05 -0.92 -13.27
C CYS A 125 19.49 0.25 -12.39
N GLY A 126 20.06 -0.02 -11.21
CA GLY A 126 20.53 0.94 -10.23
C GLY A 126 20.63 0.32 -8.84
N VAL A 127 21.27 1.02 -7.91
CA VAL A 127 21.38 0.54 -6.53
C VAL A 127 20.04 0.61 -5.78
N GLY A 128 19.29 1.69 -6.00
CA GLY A 128 18.07 1.96 -5.26
C GLY A 128 18.29 2.24 -3.78
N GLY A 129 17.21 2.35 -3.04
CA GLY A 129 17.24 2.62 -1.61
C GLY A 129 17.25 4.12 -1.27
N PRO A 130 17.09 4.47 0.02
CA PRO A 130 16.89 5.86 0.46
C PRO A 130 18.11 6.77 0.25
N ASN A 131 19.28 6.19 -0.03
CA ASN A 131 20.50 6.95 -0.33
C ASN A 131 20.70 7.18 -1.84
N ALA A 132 19.95 6.50 -2.70
CA ALA A 132 19.95 6.72 -4.15
C ALA A 132 19.02 7.88 -4.48
N GLN A 133 19.60 9.08 -4.61
CA GLN A 133 18.83 10.30 -4.86
C GLN A 133 18.74 10.66 -6.35
N THR A 134 19.32 9.86 -7.20
CA THR A 134 19.35 10.06 -8.66
C THR A 134 19.38 8.73 -9.38
N ALA A 135 18.76 8.71 -10.56
CA ALA A 135 18.78 7.57 -11.45
C ALA A 135 20.21 7.30 -12.00
N GLU A 136 20.53 6.02 -12.21
CA GLU A 136 21.78 5.57 -12.81
C GLU A 136 21.56 5.28 -14.31
N ALA A 137 21.56 6.33 -15.13
CA ALA A 137 21.18 6.26 -16.55
C ALA A 137 21.90 5.16 -17.35
N GLU A 138 23.20 4.95 -17.12
CA GLU A 138 23.97 3.91 -17.82
C GLU A 138 23.48 2.49 -17.48
N LYS A 139 23.15 2.24 -16.21
CA LYS A 139 22.58 0.95 -15.79
C LYS A 139 21.18 0.74 -16.36
N ILE A 140 20.36 1.79 -16.36
CA ILE A 140 19.02 1.75 -16.96
C ILE A 140 19.14 1.41 -18.46
N LEU A 141 20.02 2.11 -19.20
CA LEU A 141 20.27 1.85 -20.62
C LEU A 141 20.75 0.41 -20.87
N SER A 142 21.56 -0.15 -19.97
CA SER A 142 22.02 -1.54 -20.09
C SER A 142 20.90 -2.56 -20.01
N CYS A 143 19.77 -2.20 -19.41
CA CYS A 143 18.57 -3.02 -19.37
C CYS A 143 17.73 -2.91 -20.65
N ASP A 144 18.04 -1.98 -21.57
CA ASP A 144 17.35 -1.73 -22.84
C ASP A 144 15.82 -1.55 -22.66
N PRO A 145 15.35 -0.61 -21.80
CA PRO A 145 13.93 -0.38 -21.59
C PRO A 145 13.29 0.38 -22.76
N ASP A 146 11.99 0.21 -22.93
CA ASP A 146 11.17 1.04 -23.83
C ASP A 146 10.32 2.09 -23.07
N ILE A 147 10.28 1.99 -21.74
CA ILE A 147 9.70 2.98 -20.81
C ILE A 147 10.34 2.86 -19.42
N VAL A 148 10.44 3.98 -18.73
CA VAL A 148 10.85 4.05 -17.32
C VAL A 148 9.73 4.65 -16.48
N ILE A 149 9.42 3.99 -15.37
CA ILE A 149 8.50 4.49 -14.32
C ILE A 149 9.36 4.97 -13.16
N SER A 150 9.17 6.21 -12.73
CA SER A 150 9.98 6.89 -11.74
C SER A 150 9.15 7.39 -10.55
N GLU A 151 9.80 7.51 -9.39
CA GLU A 151 9.30 8.20 -8.18
C GLU A 151 10.21 9.37 -7.76
N TYR A 152 11.07 9.82 -8.64
CA TYR A 152 11.86 11.02 -8.38
C TYR A 152 11.08 12.27 -8.77
N GLU A 153 10.67 13.07 -7.78
CA GLU A 153 9.80 14.24 -7.97
C GLU A 153 10.56 15.52 -8.37
N ASP A 154 11.64 15.39 -9.15
CA ASP A 154 12.47 16.50 -9.60
C ASP A 154 12.34 16.68 -11.12
N VAL A 155 11.57 17.68 -11.54
CA VAL A 155 11.25 17.93 -12.96
C VAL A 155 12.51 18.10 -13.83
N GLU A 156 13.55 18.77 -13.35
CA GLU A 156 14.78 19.01 -14.12
C GLU A 156 15.57 17.72 -14.31
N LYS A 157 15.71 16.92 -13.24
CA LYS A 157 16.40 15.62 -13.30
C LYS A 157 15.65 14.63 -14.18
N GLU A 158 14.32 14.58 -14.06
CA GLU A 158 13.51 13.66 -14.87
C GLU A 158 13.49 14.03 -16.35
N ASN A 159 13.55 15.32 -16.70
CA ASN A 159 13.74 15.76 -18.08
C ASN A 159 15.14 15.41 -18.61
N ALA A 160 16.18 15.62 -17.82
CA ALA A 160 17.54 15.24 -18.18
C ALA A 160 17.67 13.72 -18.36
N LEU A 161 17.02 12.93 -17.53
CA LEU A 161 16.98 11.47 -17.66
C LEU A 161 16.27 11.04 -18.95
N TYR A 162 15.13 11.64 -19.27
CA TYR A 162 14.42 11.40 -20.52
C TYR A 162 15.32 11.67 -21.75
N GLU A 163 16.04 12.80 -21.74
CA GLU A 163 16.97 13.15 -22.83
C GLU A 163 18.13 12.15 -22.95
N GLN A 164 18.66 11.65 -21.82
CA GLN A 164 19.75 10.67 -21.81
C GLN A 164 19.32 9.29 -22.29
N LEU A 165 18.10 8.85 -21.90
CA LEU A 165 17.61 7.51 -22.21
C LEU A 165 16.97 7.42 -23.60
N GLY A 166 16.37 8.52 -24.09
CA GLY A 166 15.64 8.54 -25.36
C GLY A 166 14.32 7.73 -25.34
N VAL A 167 13.85 7.33 -24.16
CA VAL A 167 12.58 6.64 -23.95
C VAL A 167 11.71 7.39 -22.94
N PRO A 168 10.38 7.23 -22.96
CA PRO A 168 9.50 7.89 -21.99
C PRO A 168 9.90 7.60 -20.54
N VAL A 169 9.98 8.64 -19.73
CA VAL A 169 10.15 8.58 -18.27
C VAL A 169 8.91 9.18 -17.65
N ILE A 170 8.19 8.40 -16.88
CA ILE A 170 6.90 8.78 -16.27
C ILE A 170 7.06 8.80 -14.77
N THR A 171 6.79 9.94 -14.15
CA THR A 171 6.88 10.08 -12.70
C THR A 171 5.53 9.85 -12.05
N LEU A 172 5.50 8.96 -11.07
CA LEU A 172 4.35 8.70 -10.19
C LEU A 172 4.47 9.51 -8.90
N LYS A 173 3.40 9.56 -8.12
CA LYS A 173 3.36 10.12 -6.77
C LYS A 173 2.67 9.19 -5.79
N ALA A 174 3.31 9.02 -4.64
CA ALA A 174 2.76 8.27 -3.52
C ALA A 174 1.66 9.03 -2.75
N GLY A 175 1.80 10.36 -2.66
CA GLY A 175 1.00 11.20 -1.77
C GLY A 175 1.41 11.10 -0.30
N VAL A 176 0.76 11.90 0.54
CA VAL A 176 1.09 12.01 1.97
C VAL A 176 0.15 11.20 2.89
N ASN A 177 -1.02 10.81 2.38
CA ASN A 177 -2.03 10.03 3.12
C ASN A 177 -2.02 8.54 2.76
N GLY A 178 -0.92 8.05 2.20
CA GLY A 178 -0.73 6.64 1.85
C GLY A 178 -1.77 6.15 0.85
N VAL A 179 -2.34 4.97 1.09
CA VAL A 179 -3.31 4.30 0.21
C VAL A 179 -4.60 5.09 -0.05
N PHE A 180 -4.91 6.06 0.81
CA PHE A 180 -6.11 6.91 0.69
C PHE A 180 -5.83 8.29 0.10
N ASP A 181 -4.65 8.49 -0.49
CA ASP A 181 -4.27 9.74 -1.13
C ASP A 181 -4.75 9.78 -2.58
N ASP A 182 -5.26 10.92 -3.00
CA ASP A 182 -5.69 11.11 -4.39
C ASP A 182 -4.52 10.93 -5.37
N SER A 183 -3.30 11.35 -4.99
CA SER A 183 -2.10 11.15 -5.83
C SER A 183 -1.78 9.67 -6.05
N PHE A 184 -2.02 8.81 -5.04
CA PHE A 184 -1.87 7.36 -5.23
C PHE A 184 -2.88 6.84 -6.26
N LYS A 185 -4.15 7.23 -6.12
CA LYS A 185 -5.22 6.86 -7.05
C LYS A 185 -4.92 7.30 -8.47
N GLU A 186 -4.57 8.58 -8.66
CA GLU A 186 -4.19 9.15 -9.96
C GLU A 186 -2.97 8.44 -10.57
N SER A 187 -2.00 8.03 -9.75
CA SER A 187 -0.85 7.23 -10.20
C SER A 187 -1.26 5.84 -10.68
N MET A 188 -2.22 5.18 -10.02
CA MET A 188 -2.77 3.89 -10.49
C MET A 188 -3.53 4.04 -11.82
N GLU A 189 -4.37 5.08 -11.93
CA GLU A 189 -5.10 5.39 -13.16
C GLU A 189 -4.14 5.71 -14.33
N LEU A 190 -3.06 6.46 -14.04
CA LEU A 190 -2.04 6.78 -15.02
C LEU A 190 -1.31 5.52 -15.51
N LEU A 191 -0.93 4.62 -14.61
CA LEU A 191 -0.34 3.32 -14.96
C LEU A 191 -1.33 2.48 -15.80
N GLY A 192 -2.59 2.40 -15.39
CA GLY A 192 -3.63 1.71 -16.16
C GLY A 192 -3.69 2.20 -17.60
N LYS A 193 -3.74 3.52 -17.78
CA LYS A 193 -3.79 4.16 -19.10
C LYS A 193 -2.55 3.90 -19.96
N ILE A 194 -1.34 3.93 -19.36
CA ILE A 194 -0.08 3.71 -20.07
C ILE A 194 0.05 2.25 -20.54
N PHE A 195 -0.35 1.32 -19.70
CA PHE A 195 -0.16 -0.11 -19.96
C PHE A 195 -1.40 -0.80 -20.55
N GLY A 196 -2.51 -0.07 -20.80
CA GLY A 196 -3.77 -0.64 -21.30
C GLY A 196 -4.43 -1.56 -20.26
N ARG A 197 -4.35 -1.18 -18.99
CA ARG A 197 -4.85 -1.92 -17.83
C ARG A 197 -5.77 -1.04 -16.96
N GLU A 198 -6.58 -0.25 -17.63
CA GLU A 198 -7.50 0.69 -16.97
C GLU A 198 -8.48 -0.04 -16.06
N ASN A 199 -8.94 -1.22 -16.46
CA ASN A 199 -9.88 -2.02 -15.67
C ASN A 199 -9.24 -2.48 -14.34
N GLU A 200 -7.99 -2.93 -14.35
CA GLU A 200 -7.26 -3.36 -13.16
C GLU A 200 -7.02 -2.17 -12.22
N ALA A 201 -6.66 -1.01 -12.77
CA ALA A 201 -6.49 0.22 -12.00
C ALA A 201 -7.81 0.65 -11.35
N GLU A 202 -8.92 0.66 -12.10
CA GLU A 202 -10.26 0.99 -11.60
C GLU A 202 -10.71 0.00 -10.52
N GLN A 203 -10.52 -1.31 -10.72
CA GLN A 203 -10.87 -2.33 -9.73
C GLN A 203 -10.10 -2.13 -8.42
N LEU A 204 -8.80 -1.84 -8.48
CA LEU A 204 -7.99 -1.61 -7.30
C LEU A 204 -8.42 -0.34 -6.56
N THR A 205 -8.59 0.77 -7.27
CA THR A 205 -8.98 2.05 -6.66
C THR A 205 -10.38 1.99 -6.08
N GLN A 206 -11.33 1.33 -6.76
CA GLN A 206 -12.67 1.08 -6.24
C GLN A 206 -12.64 0.18 -5.00
N TYR A 207 -11.83 -0.88 -5.02
CA TYR A 207 -11.65 -1.75 -3.85
C TYR A 207 -11.20 -0.93 -2.62
N ILE A 208 -10.21 -0.05 -2.78
CA ILE A 208 -9.72 0.82 -1.70
C ILE A 208 -10.82 1.75 -1.19
N ASP A 209 -11.58 2.38 -2.09
CA ASP A 209 -12.71 3.25 -1.75
C ASP A 209 -13.79 2.48 -0.97
N ASP A 210 -14.09 1.24 -1.37
CA ASP A 210 -15.05 0.37 -0.69
C ASP A 210 -14.55 -0.05 0.71
N GLN A 211 -13.26 -0.35 0.86
CA GLN A 211 -12.66 -0.64 2.17
C GLN A 211 -12.76 0.59 3.11
N ARG A 212 -12.40 1.76 2.62
CA ARG A 212 -12.55 3.03 3.34
C ARG A 212 -13.99 3.26 3.77
N LYS A 213 -14.94 3.08 2.86
CA LYS A 213 -16.38 3.25 3.10
C LYS A 213 -16.88 2.28 4.19
N GLN A 214 -16.52 1.00 4.11
CA GLN A 214 -16.92 0.00 5.11
C GLN A 214 -16.45 0.37 6.52
N ILE A 215 -15.21 0.86 6.68
CA ILE A 215 -14.69 1.27 7.98
C ILE A 215 -15.45 2.51 8.48
N THR A 216 -15.59 3.54 7.63
CA THR A 216 -16.24 4.80 7.99
C THR A 216 -17.71 4.62 8.36
N GLU A 217 -18.46 3.81 7.61
CA GLU A 217 -19.87 3.55 7.89
C GLU A 217 -20.09 2.84 9.23
N ARG A 218 -19.23 1.88 9.58
CA ARG A 218 -19.30 1.18 10.88
C ARG A 218 -19.05 2.10 12.06
N THR A 219 -18.23 3.13 11.91
CA THR A 219 -17.81 4.02 13.00
C THR A 219 -18.53 5.38 13.03
N ALA A 220 -19.32 5.71 12.01
CA ALA A 220 -19.95 7.02 11.82
C ALA A 220 -20.88 7.45 13.00
N GLY A 221 -21.48 6.48 13.70
CA GLY A 221 -22.40 6.76 14.82
C GLY A 221 -21.72 6.98 16.18
N ILE A 222 -20.38 6.91 16.26
CA ILE A 222 -19.66 7.02 17.53
C ILE A 222 -19.45 8.49 17.86
N GLU A 223 -20.00 8.94 18.99
CA GLU A 223 -19.84 10.31 19.48
C GLU A 223 -18.46 10.50 20.13
N ASP A 224 -17.92 11.72 20.08
CA ASP A 224 -16.57 12.03 20.61
C ASP A 224 -16.37 11.67 22.08
N LYS A 225 -17.43 11.74 22.90
CA LYS A 225 -17.39 11.37 24.32
C LYS A 225 -17.18 9.86 24.56
N ASP A 226 -17.56 9.04 23.56
CA ASP A 226 -17.51 7.58 23.63
C ASP A 226 -16.24 6.99 22.98
N LYS A 227 -15.41 7.84 22.36
CA LYS A 227 -14.16 7.43 21.73
C LYS A 227 -13.05 7.26 22.75
N PRO A 228 -12.38 6.08 22.82
CA PRO A 228 -11.16 5.95 23.58
C PRO A 228 -10.07 6.84 22.98
N SER A 229 -9.18 7.36 23.83
CA SER A 229 -8.02 8.14 23.40
C SER A 229 -6.88 7.19 23.02
N VAL A 230 -6.43 7.27 21.78
CA VAL A 230 -5.45 6.34 21.22
C VAL A 230 -4.15 7.06 20.87
N TYR A 231 -3.03 6.49 21.28
CA TYR A 231 -1.69 6.94 20.92
C TYR A 231 -1.11 6.02 19.86
N ILE A 232 -0.78 6.58 18.68
CA ILE A 232 0.01 5.86 17.68
C ILE A 232 1.49 6.11 17.95
N CYS A 233 2.24 5.05 18.14
CA CYS A 233 3.58 5.04 18.70
C CYS A 233 4.58 4.50 17.68
N GLY A 234 5.65 5.25 17.42
CA GLY A 234 6.78 4.75 16.64
C GLY A 234 6.64 4.85 15.14
N LEU A 235 5.73 5.72 14.65
CA LEU A 235 5.58 5.97 13.21
C LEU A 235 6.87 6.51 12.58
N GLY A 236 7.06 6.28 11.31
CA GLY A 236 8.08 6.94 10.51
C GLY A 236 9.04 6.00 9.79
N ASN A 237 10.24 6.46 9.54
CA ASN A 237 11.26 5.68 8.84
C ASN A 237 11.73 4.55 9.75
N TRP A 238 11.57 3.31 9.27
CA TRP A 238 11.91 2.13 10.03
C TRP A 238 13.37 2.20 10.59
N GLY A 239 13.55 1.63 11.78
CA GLY A 239 14.85 1.53 12.43
C GLY A 239 15.35 2.82 13.08
N THR A 240 14.70 3.98 12.85
CA THR A 240 15.11 5.27 13.44
C THR A 240 14.10 5.82 14.44
N THR A 241 12.92 5.23 14.52
CA THR A 241 11.81 5.72 15.34
C THR A 241 11.80 5.09 16.73
N ASN A 242 11.23 5.82 17.69
CA ASN A 242 11.00 5.37 19.04
C ASN A 242 9.59 5.73 19.50
N HIS A 243 9.27 5.56 20.79
CA HIS A 243 7.95 5.82 21.35
C HIS A 243 7.46 7.28 21.22
N LEU A 244 8.35 8.25 20.94
CA LEU A 244 7.99 9.66 20.77
C LEU A 244 7.55 10.02 19.34
N MET A 245 7.82 9.15 18.37
CA MET A 245 7.42 9.38 16.98
C MET A 245 5.93 9.07 16.80
N THR A 246 5.18 10.08 16.36
CA THR A 246 3.71 10.02 16.24
C THR A 246 3.20 10.98 15.18
N ALA A 247 1.88 11.08 14.99
CA ALA A 247 1.26 12.05 14.10
C ALA A 247 -0.11 12.48 14.66
N GLN A 248 -0.39 13.80 14.69
CA GLN A 248 -1.71 14.29 15.12
C GLN A 248 -2.82 14.06 14.08
N ASN A 249 -2.48 14.01 12.80
CA ASN A 249 -3.40 13.72 11.69
C ASN A 249 -3.02 12.38 11.04
N TYR A 250 -3.12 11.31 11.81
CA TYR A 250 -2.88 9.97 11.28
C TYR A 250 -4.09 9.51 10.47
N VAL A 251 -3.91 9.26 9.17
CA VAL A 251 -5.02 9.00 8.24
C VAL A 251 -5.87 7.80 8.66
N SER A 252 -5.25 6.74 9.15
CA SER A 252 -5.97 5.55 9.64
C SER A 252 -6.89 5.87 10.83
N PHE A 253 -6.47 6.78 11.71
CA PHE A 253 -7.32 7.24 12.81
C PHE A 253 -8.50 8.07 12.31
N ASN A 254 -8.27 8.94 11.31
CA ASN A 254 -9.35 9.74 10.74
C ASN A 254 -10.40 8.85 10.06
N ILE A 255 -9.98 7.83 9.31
CA ILE A 255 -10.89 6.90 8.62
C ILE A 255 -11.64 6.01 9.61
N ALA A 256 -10.95 5.52 10.64
CA ALA A 256 -11.56 4.69 11.68
C ALA A 256 -12.31 5.51 12.76
N ASN A 257 -12.44 6.82 12.61
CA ASN A 257 -13.10 7.72 13.57
C ASN A 257 -12.54 7.62 15.00
N VAL A 258 -11.19 7.51 15.10
CA VAL A 258 -10.48 7.33 16.38
C VAL A 258 -10.07 8.68 16.96
N LYS A 259 -10.20 8.84 18.26
CA LYS A 259 -9.71 10.00 18.98
C LYS A 259 -8.21 9.89 19.20
N ASN A 260 -7.45 10.76 18.53
CA ASN A 260 -6.01 10.82 18.71
C ASN A 260 -5.64 11.45 20.05
N ALA A 261 -4.79 10.78 20.82
CA ALA A 261 -4.28 11.31 22.09
C ALA A 261 -3.38 12.54 21.91
N VAL A 262 -2.82 12.70 20.70
CA VAL A 262 -1.88 13.79 20.38
C VAL A 262 -2.57 14.84 19.53
N THR A 263 -2.58 16.06 20.02
CA THR A 263 -3.12 17.24 19.33
C THR A 263 -2.20 18.46 19.55
N GLY A 264 -2.38 19.50 18.73
CA GLY A 264 -1.67 20.76 18.89
C GLY A 264 -0.19 20.71 18.52
N LEU A 265 0.22 19.78 17.67
CA LEU A 265 1.58 19.72 17.14
C LEU A 265 1.80 20.76 16.03
N ALA A 266 3.05 21.19 15.85
CA ALA A 266 3.42 22.20 14.87
C ALA A 266 3.19 21.76 13.41
N LYS A 267 3.27 20.46 13.13
CA LYS A 267 3.09 19.88 11.79
C LYS A 267 1.99 18.83 11.80
N ASN A 268 1.40 18.57 10.65
CA ASN A 268 0.38 17.52 10.48
C ASN A 268 0.97 16.13 10.28
N GLY A 269 2.14 16.03 9.70
CA GLY A 269 2.78 14.74 9.40
C GLY A 269 3.42 14.07 10.62
N ILE A 270 4.13 13.01 10.34
CA ILE A 270 4.90 12.25 11.35
C ILE A 270 6.00 13.15 11.93
N GLN A 271 6.07 13.22 13.25
CA GLN A 271 7.08 14.00 13.98
C GLN A 271 7.32 13.43 15.38
N SER A 272 8.49 13.76 15.95
CA SER A 272 8.76 13.47 17.36
C SER A 272 8.04 14.47 18.25
N ILE A 273 7.50 13.97 19.36
CA ILE A 273 7.11 14.82 20.51
C ILE A 273 8.22 14.77 21.57
N GLU A 274 8.18 15.72 22.52
CA GLU A 274 9.09 15.74 23.67
C GLU A 274 8.66 14.70 24.70
N GLU A 275 9.60 14.16 25.49
CA GLU A 275 9.32 13.22 26.59
C GLU A 275 8.34 13.79 27.62
N GLU A 276 8.47 15.09 27.93
CA GLU A 276 7.55 15.79 28.82
C GLU A 276 6.12 15.74 28.26
N LYS A 277 5.92 16.00 26.96
CA LYS A 277 4.61 15.90 26.32
C LYS A 277 4.04 14.49 26.39
N PHE A 278 4.88 13.45 26.15
CA PHE A 278 4.45 12.06 26.27
C PHE A 278 4.00 11.73 27.70
N THR A 279 4.75 12.19 28.69
CA THR A 279 4.45 12.00 30.11
C THR A 279 3.14 12.71 30.52
N ASP A 280 2.95 13.95 30.06
CA ASP A 280 1.76 14.76 30.34
C ASP A 280 0.47 14.13 29.83
N ILE A 281 0.51 13.57 28.61
CA ILE A 281 -0.69 12.93 28.01
C ILE A 281 -0.85 11.48 28.47
N GLY A 282 0.17 10.86 29.06
CA GLY A 282 0.23 9.43 29.38
C GLY A 282 -1.00 8.91 30.11
N ALA A 283 -1.43 9.63 31.16
CA ALA A 283 -2.60 9.25 31.96
C ALA A 283 -3.94 9.27 31.15
N SER A 284 -3.98 9.96 30.00
CA SER A 284 -5.15 10.06 29.14
C SER A 284 -5.15 9.05 27.96
N ILE A 285 -4.07 8.31 27.77
CA ILE A 285 -3.95 7.31 26.70
C ILE A 285 -4.68 6.03 27.14
N ASP A 286 -5.81 5.74 26.52
CA ASP A 286 -6.58 4.52 26.79
C ASP A 286 -6.01 3.30 26.06
N ILE A 287 -5.54 3.49 24.84
CA ILE A 287 -4.98 2.46 23.97
C ILE A 287 -3.69 2.99 23.34
N MET A 288 -2.63 2.16 23.30
CA MET A 288 -1.40 2.43 22.57
C MET A 288 -1.26 1.43 21.44
N ILE A 289 -1.02 1.92 20.22
CA ILE A 289 -0.72 1.10 19.05
C ILE A 289 0.72 1.38 18.65
N ILE A 290 1.57 0.35 18.61
CA ILE A 290 2.99 0.46 18.30
C ILE A 290 3.23 -0.03 16.87
N ASP A 291 3.82 0.81 16.04
CA ASP A 291 4.40 0.39 14.76
C ASP A 291 5.58 -0.55 15.02
N ALA A 292 5.57 -1.71 14.40
CA ALA A 292 6.58 -2.75 14.60
C ALA A 292 8.01 -2.28 14.30
N ALA A 293 8.19 -1.27 13.44
CA ALA A 293 9.50 -0.69 13.14
C ALA A 293 10.19 -0.07 14.37
N ALA A 294 9.41 0.40 15.35
CA ALA A 294 9.94 1.05 16.54
C ALA A 294 10.34 0.09 17.67
N VAL A 295 9.90 -1.15 17.64
CA VAL A 295 10.07 -2.13 18.74
C VAL A 295 11.54 -2.28 19.17
N LYS A 296 12.45 -2.36 18.19
CA LYS A 296 13.90 -2.47 18.48
C LYS A 296 14.44 -1.31 19.30
N ASN A 297 13.92 -0.10 19.09
CA ASN A 297 14.38 1.11 19.78
C ASN A 297 13.63 1.32 21.10
N ILE A 298 12.37 0.91 21.18
CA ILE A 298 11.57 0.99 22.41
C ILE A 298 12.10 0.01 23.47
N LYS A 299 12.50 -1.19 23.08
CA LYS A 299 12.94 -2.22 24.01
C LYS A 299 14.08 -1.79 24.95
N PRO A 300 15.21 -1.24 24.48
CA PRO A 300 16.26 -0.74 25.37
C PRO A 300 15.81 0.49 26.17
N LEU A 301 14.97 1.37 25.62
CA LEU A 301 14.46 2.53 26.34
C LEU A 301 13.58 2.10 27.53
N TYR A 302 12.68 1.16 27.34
CA TYR A 302 11.85 0.61 28.41
C TYR A 302 12.70 -0.05 29.51
N LYS A 303 13.72 -0.84 29.13
CA LYS A 303 14.63 -1.47 30.10
C LYS A 303 15.41 -0.46 30.93
N ASN A 304 15.81 0.65 30.33
CA ASN A 304 16.64 1.68 31.01
C ASN A 304 15.81 2.67 31.83
N ASN A 305 14.56 2.95 31.41
CA ASN A 305 13.67 3.90 32.06
C ASN A 305 12.20 3.41 32.01
N PRO A 306 11.84 2.37 32.78
CA PRO A 306 10.46 1.86 32.80
C PRO A 306 9.48 2.89 33.35
N ASP A 307 9.93 3.79 34.27
CA ASP A 307 9.05 4.76 34.91
C ASP A 307 8.40 5.73 33.92
N MET A 308 9.10 6.08 32.86
CA MET A 308 8.55 6.90 31.78
C MET A 308 7.32 6.22 31.12
N PHE A 309 7.41 4.93 30.83
CA PHE A 309 6.28 4.18 30.26
C PHE A 309 5.16 3.95 31.28
N ASN A 310 5.50 3.83 32.57
CA ASN A 310 4.55 3.69 33.67
C ASN A 310 3.68 4.94 33.88
N THR A 311 4.01 6.09 33.29
CA THR A 311 3.12 7.25 33.23
C THR A 311 1.92 7.01 32.30
N CYS A 312 2.04 6.06 31.34
CA CYS A 312 1.03 5.78 30.36
C CYS A 312 -0.02 4.78 30.88
N LYS A 313 -1.29 5.21 30.92
CA LYS A 313 -2.43 4.39 31.35
C LYS A 313 -2.56 3.11 30.53
N ALA A 314 -2.46 3.21 29.21
CA ALA A 314 -2.54 2.05 28.30
C ALA A 314 -1.45 1.02 28.60
N TRP A 315 -0.23 1.46 28.91
CA TRP A 315 0.87 0.59 29.27
C TRP A 315 0.59 -0.17 30.57
N ASN A 316 0.17 0.53 31.61
CA ASN A 316 -0.14 -0.06 32.91
C ASN A 316 -1.34 -1.02 32.88
N ASN A 317 -2.32 -0.75 32.02
CA ASN A 317 -3.50 -1.58 31.85
C ASN A 317 -3.31 -2.71 30.83
N ASN A 318 -2.10 -2.84 30.26
CA ASN A 318 -1.79 -3.79 29.19
C ASN A 318 -2.68 -3.62 27.95
N GLU A 319 -3.10 -2.36 27.66
CA GLU A 319 -3.84 -1.99 26.43
C GLU A 319 -2.89 -1.48 25.35
N VAL A 320 -1.88 -2.31 25.06
CA VAL A 320 -0.84 -2.05 24.08
C VAL A 320 -0.93 -3.09 22.95
N TYR A 321 -0.91 -2.61 21.72
CA TYR A 321 -1.11 -3.42 20.52
C TYR A 321 0.00 -3.18 19.52
N LEU A 322 0.31 -4.21 18.73
CA LEU A 322 1.33 -4.15 17.68
C LEU A 322 0.65 -4.12 16.31
N GLU A 323 0.93 -3.09 15.52
CA GLU A 323 0.63 -3.07 14.10
C GLU A 323 1.87 -3.35 13.25
N MET A 324 1.65 -3.65 11.98
CA MET A 324 2.75 -3.94 11.04
C MET A 324 3.46 -2.65 10.61
N ALA A 325 4.79 -2.75 10.46
CA ALA A 325 5.58 -1.67 9.87
C ALA A 325 5.18 -1.48 8.39
N TYR A 326 4.58 -0.35 8.07
CA TYR A 326 4.13 -0.08 6.72
C TYR A 326 5.12 0.76 5.89
N ASN A 327 6.04 1.46 6.54
CA ASN A 327 6.99 2.35 5.86
C ASN A 327 8.38 1.70 5.74
N ALA A 328 8.59 1.00 4.62
CA ALA A 328 9.87 0.37 4.28
C ALA A 328 10.15 0.56 2.78
N TYR A 329 11.08 1.45 2.46
CA TYR A 329 11.32 1.94 1.11
C TYR A 329 10.04 2.51 0.51
N TYR A 330 9.54 3.59 1.12
CA TYR A 330 8.21 4.18 1.00
C TYR A 330 7.08 3.31 1.56
N THR A 331 5.84 3.78 1.42
CA THR A 331 4.64 3.15 1.97
C THR A 331 4.33 1.82 1.28
N ASN A 332 4.21 0.73 2.06
CA ASN A 332 3.52 -0.47 1.63
C ASN A 332 2.02 -0.23 1.79
N TYR A 333 1.33 0.08 0.69
CA TYR A 333 -0.05 0.57 0.70
C TYR A 333 -1.04 -0.48 1.19
N GLU A 334 -0.81 -1.74 0.82
CA GLU A 334 -1.56 -2.89 1.32
C GLU A 334 -1.45 -3.02 2.84
N ILE A 335 -0.24 -2.87 3.40
CA ILE A 335 -0.04 -2.90 4.87
C ILE A 335 -0.73 -1.71 5.54
N ALA A 336 -0.66 -0.51 4.96
CA ALA A 336 -1.33 0.67 5.51
C ALA A 336 -2.86 0.51 5.56
N LEU A 337 -3.45 -0.14 4.54
CA LEU A 337 -4.87 -0.47 4.53
C LEU A 337 -5.23 -1.50 5.59
N ILE A 338 -4.43 -2.57 5.75
CA ILE A 338 -4.63 -3.59 6.77
C ILE A 338 -4.49 -3.00 8.18
N ASN A 339 -3.47 -2.13 8.41
CA ASN A 339 -3.32 -1.39 9.66
C ASN A 339 -4.58 -0.59 10.00
N THR A 340 -5.21 0.05 9.00
CA THR A 340 -6.45 0.81 9.22
C THR A 340 -7.59 -0.09 9.71
N TRP A 341 -7.75 -1.28 9.14
CA TRP A 341 -8.71 -2.29 9.60
C TRP A 341 -8.39 -2.80 11.01
N TYR A 342 -7.11 -3.07 11.27
CA TYR A 342 -6.66 -3.53 12.59
C TYR A 342 -6.88 -2.47 13.67
N ILE A 343 -6.57 -1.21 13.39
CA ILE A 343 -6.84 -0.07 14.28
C ILE A 343 -8.34 0.01 14.61
N ALA A 344 -9.20 -0.01 13.58
CA ALA A 344 -10.64 0.04 13.74
C ALA A 344 -11.16 -1.10 14.63
N LYS A 345 -10.69 -2.34 14.37
CA LYS A 345 -11.05 -3.52 15.16
C LYS A 345 -10.53 -3.44 16.60
N THR A 346 -9.33 -2.95 16.80
CA THR A 346 -8.71 -2.82 18.14
C THR A 346 -9.44 -1.80 18.99
N VAL A 347 -9.81 -0.67 18.39
CA VAL A 347 -10.48 0.43 19.12
C VAL A 347 -11.97 0.16 19.33
N TYR A 348 -12.63 -0.50 18.36
CA TYR A 348 -14.07 -0.78 18.37
C TYR A 348 -14.39 -2.27 18.14
N PRO A 349 -13.97 -3.17 19.03
CA PRO A 349 -14.01 -4.62 18.78
C PRO A 349 -15.41 -5.15 18.48
N GLU A 350 -16.47 -4.59 19.09
CA GLU A 350 -17.85 -5.04 18.87
C GLU A 350 -18.38 -4.70 17.46
N LEU A 351 -17.90 -3.57 16.86
CA LEU A 351 -18.30 -3.17 15.52
C LEU A 351 -17.56 -3.96 14.41
N PHE A 352 -16.44 -4.59 14.77
CA PHE A 352 -15.58 -5.34 13.87
C PHE A 352 -15.36 -6.80 14.30
N LYS A 353 -16.29 -7.37 15.09
CA LYS A 353 -16.18 -8.74 15.60
C LYS A 353 -16.18 -9.81 14.49
N ASP A 354 -16.77 -9.48 13.35
CA ASP A 354 -16.82 -10.29 12.13
C ASP A 354 -15.52 -10.24 11.30
N VAL A 355 -14.59 -9.37 11.65
CA VAL A 355 -13.33 -9.20 10.90
C VAL A 355 -12.25 -10.08 11.53
N ASP A 356 -11.74 -11.05 10.79
CA ASP A 356 -10.47 -11.72 11.08
C ASP A 356 -9.33 -10.98 10.37
N ILE A 357 -8.29 -10.55 11.11
CA ILE A 357 -7.20 -9.75 10.53
C ILE A 357 -6.27 -10.57 9.65
N LYS A 358 -6.14 -11.87 9.90
CA LYS A 358 -5.37 -12.73 9.02
C LYS A 358 -6.08 -12.90 7.67
N GLU A 359 -7.37 -13.20 7.69
CA GLU A 359 -8.20 -13.28 6.49
C GLU A 359 -8.26 -11.93 5.75
N LYS A 360 -8.35 -10.81 6.49
CA LYS A 360 -8.31 -9.47 5.90
C LYS A 360 -6.94 -9.16 5.28
N THR A 361 -5.85 -9.65 5.85
CA THR A 361 -4.51 -9.52 5.26
C THR A 361 -4.45 -10.28 3.93
N ASP A 362 -4.97 -11.50 3.88
CA ASP A 362 -5.03 -12.30 2.65
C ASP A 362 -5.91 -11.62 1.59
N GLU A 363 -7.11 -11.14 1.95
CA GLU A 363 -8.02 -10.42 1.05
C GLU A 363 -7.34 -9.18 0.43
N VAL A 364 -6.70 -8.35 1.26
CA VAL A 364 -6.05 -7.11 0.79
C VAL A 364 -4.86 -7.42 -0.10
N THR A 365 -4.00 -8.37 0.28
CA THR A 365 -2.84 -8.72 -0.52
C THR A 365 -3.23 -9.42 -1.83
N GLU A 366 -4.33 -10.16 -1.85
CA GLU A 366 -4.88 -10.73 -3.07
C GLU A 366 -5.42 -9.64 -4.02
N ALA A 367 -6.06 -8.60 -3.49
CA ALA A 367 -6.52 -7.46 -4.28
C ALA A 367 -5.36 -6.63 -4.88
N PHE A 368 -4.26 -6.45 -4.16
CA PHE A 368 -3.10 -5.64 -4.62
C PHE A 368 -2.09 -6.44 -5.45
N LEU A 369 -1.86 -7.71 -5.11
CA LEU A 369 -0.73 -8.49 -5.63
C LEU A 369 -1.14 -9.84 -6.24
N GLY A 370 -2.45 -10.15 -6.23
CA GLY A 370 -2.97 -11.41 -6.75
C GLY A 370 -2.60 -12.63 -5.93
N LYS A 371 -2.20 -12.46 -4.65
CA LYS A 371 -1.77 -13.53 -3.74
C LYS A 371 -2.21 -13.29 -2.32
N ALA A 372 -2.74 -14.33 -1.65
CA ALA A 372 -2.91 -14.36 -0.21
C ALA A 372 -1.53 -14.50 0.47
N MET A 373 -1.15 -13.59 1.38
CA MET A 373 0.23 -13.49 1.86
C MET A 373 0.36 -13.29 3.38
N SER A 374 -0.69 -13.56 4.15
CA SER A 374 -0.65 -13.34 5.60
C SER A 374 0.48 -14.13 6.29
N ASP A 375 0.68 -15.38 5.92
CA ASP A 375 1.72 -16.22 6.53
C ASP A 375 3.13 -15.71 6.25
N GLU A 376 3.41 -15.31 5.02
CA GLU A 376 4.70 -14.75 4.62
C GLU A 376 4.96 -13.41 5.32
N ILE A 377 3.98 -12.51 5.33
CA ILE A 377 4.09 -11.20 5.96
C ILE A 377 4.32 -11.34 7.47
N PHE A 378 3.55 -12.21 8.14
CA PHE A 378 3.66 -12.37 9.60
C PHE A 378 4.96 -13.08 10.01
N SER A 379 5.57 -13.85 9.09
CA SER A 379 6.86 -14.50 9.32
C SER A 379 8.07 -13.58 9.18
N ALA A 380 7.92 -12.39 8.61
CA ALA A 380 9.02 -11.43 8.51
C ALA A 380 9.56 -11.08 9.92
N PRO A 381 10.88 -10.94 10.11
CA PRO A 381 11.49 -10.78 11.45
C PRO A 381 10.92 -9.61 12.25
N LEU A 382 10.64 -8.46 11.63
CA LEU A 382 10.04 -7.30 12.31
C LEU A 382 8.52 -7.28 12.28
N SER A 383 7.88 -8.36 11.84
CA SER A 383 6.44 -8.54 12.00
C SER A 383 6.08 -9.15 13.36
N PHE A 384 7.05 -9.73 14.06
CA PHE A 384 6.87 -10.33 15.39
C PHE A 384 5.68 -11.34 15.45
N GLY A 385 5.35 -11.99 14.34
CA GLY A 385 4.22 -12.92 14.23
C GLY A 385 2.88 -12.25 13.92
N GLY A 386 2.89 -11.02 13.43
CA GLY A 386 1.69 -10.31 12.97
C GLY A 386 1.01 -9.43 14.04
N TYR A 387 -0.19 -9.01 13.72
CA TYR A 387 -1.03 -8.14 14.57
C TYR A 387 -1.40 -8.81 15.89
N LYS A 388 -1.18 -8.12 17.00
CA LYS A 388 -1.50 -8.69 18.33
C LYS A 388 -1.56 -7.67 19.45
N LYS A 389 -2.27 -8.02 20.51
CA LYS A 389 -2.11 -7.38 21.81
C LYS A 389 -0.77 -7.81 22.41
N ILE A 390 -0.04 -6.88 22.99
CA ILE A 390 1.27 -7.10 23.60
C ILE A 390 1.10 -7.22 25.13
N ASP A 391 1.70 -8.22 25.71
CA ASP A 391 1.98 -8.22 27.15
C ASP A 391 3.25 -7.41 27.39
N THR A 392 3.10 -6.20 27.93
CA THR A 392 4.22 -5.26 28.16
C THR A 392 5.30 -5.80 29.08
N ALA A 393 4.93 -6.65 30.06
CA ALA A 393 5.88 -7.23 31.00
C ALA A 393 6.80 -8.27 30.38
N THR A 394 6.36 -8.97 29.34
CA THR A 394 7.14 -10.06 28.71
C THR A 394 7.71 -9.68 27.36
N PHE A 395 7.02 -8.89 26.57
CA PHE A 395 7.41 -8.58 25.18
C PHE A 395 8.68 -7.72 25.08
N PHE A 396 8.85 -6.79 26.03
CA PHE A 396 9.99 -5.86 26.05
C PHE A 396 11.15 -6.30 26.97
N ASN A 397 10.99 -7.37 27.70
CA ASN A 397 12.04 -7.96 28.55
C ASN A 397 13.09 -8.80 27.79
#